data_0c2cb3543635ad153f7e20f8e51f3edf
#
_entry.id   0c2cb3543635ad153f7e20f8e51f3edf
#
_cell.length_a   1.000
_cell.length_b   1.000
_cell.length_c   1.000
_cell.angle_alpha   90.00
_cell.angle_beta   90.00
_cell.angle_gamma   90.00
#
_symmetry.space_group_name_H-M   'P 1'
#
loop_
_entity.id
_entity.type
_entity.pdbx_description
1 polymer ?
#
loop_
_entity_poly.entity_id
_entity_poly.type
_entity_poly.pdbx_seq_one_letter_code
_entity_poly.pdbx_strand_id
1 'polypeptide(L)'
;QMAAAAHADIFIRIHANSSDSPSVRGVMAYQPSSANRYLSSSVIADSQRLSELLVAHECAATGFLSRGILDGDDMTGINWASMPVSIIEMGFMSNREDDLYMASEAGQSAIARGLANGVDAYFGK
;
A
#
# COMPACT_ATOMS: atom_id res chain seq x y z
N GLN A 1 6.19 5.62 -15.36
CA GLN A 1 7.32 5.77 -16.30
C GLN A 1 8.68 5.64 -15.61
N MET A 2 8.96 6.36 -14.50
CA MET A 2 10.25 6.29 -13.79
C MET A 2 10.60 4.88 -13.31
N ALA A 3 9.66 4.17 -12.68
CA ALA A 3 9.88 2.81 -12.20
C ALA A 3 10.22 1.84 -13.34
N ALA A 4 9.52 1.95 -14.47
CA ALA A 4 9.82 1.14 -15.67
C ALA A 4 11.21 1.47 -16.25
N ALA A 5 11.58 2.75 -16.31
CA ALA A 5 12.91 3.18 -16.77
C ALA A 5 14.04 2.70 -15.84
N ALA A 6 13.74 2.54 -14.56
CA ALA A 6 14.66 2.02 -13.54
C ALA A 6 14.70 0.48 -13.49
N HIS A 7 13.93 -0.21 -14.34
CA HIS A 7 13.77 -1.68 -14.31
C HIS A 7 13.38 -2.20 -12.92
N ALA A 8 12.45 -1.48 -12.24
CA ALA A 8 12.01 -1.84 -10.90
C ALA A 8 11.22 -3.16 -10.92
N ASP A 9 11.49 -4.04 -9.95
CA ASP A 9 10.80 -5.31 -9.80
C ASP A 9 9.38 -5.14 -9.24
N ILE A 10 9.17 -4.12 -8.41
CA ILE A 10 7.86 -3.73 -7.84
C ILE A 10 7.75 -2.20 -7.79
N PHE A 11 6.51 -1.71 -7.71
CA PHE A 11 6.24 -0.29 -7.50
C PHE A 11 5.27 -0.11 -6.34
N ILE A 12 5.70 0.61 -5.30
CA ILE A 12 4.88 0.94 -4.13
C ILE A 12 4.73 2.45 -4.05
N ARG A 13 3.48 2.93 -3.95
CA ARG A 13 3.18 4.31 -3.64
C ARG A 13 2.68 4.38 -2.20
N ILE A 14 3.38 5.15 -1.37
CA ILE A 14 3.04 5.33 0.04
C ILE A 14 2.31 6.65 0.18
N HIS A 15 1.07 6.60 0.66
CA HIS A 15 0.19 7.75 0.84
C HIS A 15 -0.32 7.82 2.27
N ALA A 16 -0.71 9.02 2.69
CA ALA A 16 -1.55 9.25 3.85
C ALA A 16 -2.96 9.59 3.37
N ASN A 17 -3.93 8.89 3.92
CA ASN A 17 -5.34 8.97 3.52
C ASN A 17 -6.10 10.10 4.23
N SER A 18 -7.31 10.37 3.80
CA SER A 18 -8.22 11.34 4.42
C SER A 18 -9.66 10.88 4.28
N SER A 19 -10.50 11.25 5.23
CA SER A 19 -11.93 10.99 5.25
C SER A 19 -12.67 12.20 5.82
N ASP A 20 -13.92 12.42 5.38
CA ASP A 20 -14.79 13.44 5.97
C ASP A 20 -15.17 13.10 7.42
N SER A 21 -15.08 11.82 7.81
CA SER A 21 -15.29 11.39 9.18
C SER A 21 -13.97 11.27 9.94
N PRO A 22 -13.74 12.09 10.99
CA PRO A 22 -12.51 12.05 11.78
C PRO A 22 -12.29 10.75 12.56
N SER A 23 -13.32 9.93 12.71
CA SER A 23 -13.24 8.64 13.40
C SER A 23 -12.67 7.51 12.53
N VAL A 24 -12.60 7.71 11.23
CA VAL A 24 -12.05 6.71 10.30
C VAL A 24 -10.53 6.68 10.42
N ARG A 25 -9.99 5.48 10.66
CA ARG A 25 -8.56 5.27 10.87
C ARG A 25 -8.12 3.89 10.39
N GLY A 26 -6.82 3.68 10.27
CA GLY A 26 -6.22 2.38 9.94
C GLY A 26 -5.52 2.36 8.59
N VAL A 27 -5.05 1.19 8.21
CA VAL A 27 -4.26 0.92 7.01
C VAL A 27 -5.13 0.28 5.93
N MET A 28 -4.97 0.72 4.70
CA MET A 28 -5.59 0.08 3.54
C MET A 28 -4.68 0.16 2.31
N ALA A 29 -5.02 -0.56 1.27
CA ALA A 29 -4.32 -0.48 0.00
C ALA A 29 -5.29 -0.46 -1.18
N TYR A 30 -4.80 0.05 -2.31
CA TYR A 30 -5.43 -0.11 -3.61
C TYR A 30 -4.58 -1.02 -4.50
N GLN A 31 -5.25 -1.90 -5.22
CA GLN A 31 -4.66 -2.89 -6.11
C GLN A 31 -5.45 -2.99 -7.41
N PRO A 32 -4.90 -3.58 -8.48
CA PRO A 32 -5.71 -3.93 -9.64
C PRO A 32 -6.67 -5.07 -9.29
N SER A 33 -7.91 -4.98 -9.76
CA SER A 33 -8.86 -6.11 -9.66
C SER A 33 -8.48 -7.23 -10.63
N SER A 34 -9.05 -8.41 -10.43
CA SER A 34 -8.91 -9.52 -11.37
C SER A 34 -9.55 -9.24 -12.74
N ALA A 35 -10.40 -8.22 -12.85
CA ALA A 35 -11.02 -7.76 -14.09
C ALA A 35 -10.29 -6.58 -14.73
N ASN A 36 -9.13 -6.17 -14.22
CA ASN A 36 -8.36 -5.07 -14.77
C ASN A 36 -7.98 -5.35 -16.23
N ARG A 37 -8.23 -4.37 -17.11
CA ARG A 37 -8.08 -4.53 -18.58
C ARG A 37 -6.72 -4.05 -19.11
N TYR A 38 -5.91 -3.40 -18.28
CA TYR A 38 -4.67 -2.76 -18.68
C TYR A 38 -3.43 -3.57 -18.33
N LEU A 39 -3.52 -4.46 -17.35
CA LEU A 39 -2.41 -5.22 -16.81
C LEU A 39 -2.51 -6.70 -17.20
N SER A 40 -1.35 -7.36 -17.28
CA SER A 40 -1.31 -8.81 -17.48
C SER A 40 -1.80 -9.54 -16.23
N SER A 41 -2.30 -10.77 -16.40
CA SER A 41 -2.79 -11.58 -15.30
C SER A 41 -1.73 -11.85 -14.23
N SER A 42 -0.47 -12.00 -14.61
CA SER A 42 0.64 -12.18 -13.67
C SER A 42 0.89 -10.91 -12.85
N VAL A 43 0.92 -9.74 -13.49
CA VAL A 43 1.08 -8.46 -12.78
C VAL A 43 -0.08 -8.22 -11.82
N ILE A 44 -1.30 -8.56 -12.21
CA ILE A 44 -2.48 -8.47 -11.32
C ILE A 44 -2.29 -9.36 -10.09
N ALA A 45 -2.03 -10.64 -10.28
CA ALA A 45 -1.87 -11.60 -9.18
C ALA A 45 -0.75 -11.20 -8.21
N ASP A 46 0.39 -10.80 -8.75
CA ASP A 46 1.54 -10.37 -7.96
C ASP A 46 1.27 -9.04 -7.23
N SER A 47 0.52 -8.12 -7.85
CA SER A 47 0.09 -6.87 -7.21
C SER A 47 -0.85 -7.13 -6.03
N GLN A 48 -1.78 -8.05 -6.18
CA GLN A 48 -2.70 -8.45 -5.12
C GLN A 48 -1.94 -9.06 -3.94
N ARG A 49 -1.02 -9.97 -4.22
CA ARG A 49 -0.16 -10.57 -3.19
C ARG A 49 0.73 -9.52 -2.49
N LEU A 50 1.30 -8.58 -3.24
CA LEU A 50 2.08 -7.47 -2.68
C LEU A 50 1.23 -6.63 -1.72
N SER A 51 0.03 -6.23 -2.13
CA SER A 51 -0.88 -5.42 -1.32
C SER A 51 -1.27 -6.11 -0.01
N GLU A 52 -1.59 -7.40 -0.06
CA GLU A 52 -1.91 -8.20 1.13
C GLU A 52 -0.74 -8.22 2.13
N LEU A 53 0.48 -8.45 1.65
CA LEU A 53 1.66 -8.49 2.50
C LEU A 53 1.99 -7.13 3.10
N LEU A 54 1.88 -6.04 2.32
CA LEU A 54 2.14 -4.70 2.82
C LEU A 54 1.17 -4.32 3.94
N VAL A 55 -0.14 -4.51 3.73
CA VAL A 55 -1.16 -4.21 4.75
C VAL A 55 -0.95 -5.05 6.01
N ALA A 56 -0.75 -6.36 5.87
CA ALA A 56 -0.57 -7.25 7.01
C ALA A 56 0.67 -6.88 7.84
N HIS A 57 1.79 -6.65 7.19
CA HIS A 57 3.04 -6.33 7.89
C HIS A 57 3.07 -4.92 8.48
N GLU A 58 2.45 -3.94 7.83
CA GLU A 58 2.31 -2.61 8.42
C GLU A 58 1.43 -2.65 9.66
N CYS A 59 0.28 -3.32 9.60
CA CYS A 59 -0.60 -3.50 10.76
C CYS A 59 0.11 -4.21 11.92
N ALA A 60 0.89 -5.25 11.63
CA ALA A 60 1.67 -5.97 12.64
C ALA A 60 2.72 -5.08 13.32
N ALA A 61 3.38 -4.20 12.55
CA ALA A 61 4.42 -3.32 13.08
C ALA A 61 3.88 -2.12 13.86
N THR A 62 2.71 -1.60 13.48
CA THR A 62 2.14 -0.35 14.02
C THR A 62 1.03 -0.58 15.04
N GLY A 63 0.38 -1.73 15.02
CA GLY A 63 -0.85 -1.97 15.77
C GLY A 63 -2.09 -1.31 15.15
N PHE A 64 -1.98 -0.72 13.96
CA PHE A 64 -3.12 -0.16 13.24
C PHE A 64 -4.06 -1.25 12.77
N LEU A 65 -5.36 -0.90 12.69
CA LEU A 65 -6.37 -1.79 12.12
C LEU A 65 -6.24 -1.86 10.60
N SER A 66 -6.45 -3.04 10.04
CA SER A 66 -6.63 -3.19 8.59
C SER A 66 -8.03 -2.73 8.20
N ARG A 67 -8.10 -1.88 7.19
CA ARG A 67 -9.35 -1.52 6.52
C ARG A 67 -9.56 -2.27 5.21
N GLY A 68 -8.73 -3.27 4.96
CA GLY A 68 -8.81 -4.11 3.77
C GLY A 68 -8.09 -3.53 2.56
N ILE A 69 -8.40 -4.12 1.41
CA ILE A 69 -7.78 -3.77 0.13
C ILE A 69 -8.91 -3.53 -0.86
N LEU A 70 -8.83 -2.42 -1.59
CA LEU A 70 -9.83 -2.00 -2.57
C LEU A 70 -9.27 -2.10 -3.99
N ASP A 71 -10.16 -2.30 -4.94
CA ASP A 71 -9.82 -2.26 -6.35
C ASP A 71 -9.65 -0.81 -6.83
N GLY A 72 -8.53 -0.55 -7.49
CA GLY A 72 -8.16 0.77 -7.99
C GLY A 72 -8.06 0.83 -9.51
N ASP A 73 -8.97 0.17 -10.21
CA ASP A 73 -8.95 0.07 -11.69
C ASP A 73 -9.22 1.39 -12.42
N ASP A 74 -9.64 2.42 -11.72
CA ASP A 74 -9.78 3.80 -12.20
C ASP A 74 -8.53 4.66 -11.94
N MET A 75 -7.51 4.11 -11.29
CA MET A 75 -6.31 4.84 -10.89
C MET A 75 -5.19 4.69 -11.94
N THR A 76 -4.72 5.81 -12.50
CA THR A 76 -3.63 5.80 -13.48
C THR A 76 -2.32 5.25 -12.89
N GLY A 77 -2.08 5.45 -11.59
CA GLY A 77 -0.92 4.90 -10.89
C GLY A 77 -0.88 3.37 -10.87
N ILE A 78 -2.04 2.73 -10.95
CA ILE A 78 -2.18 1.28 -11.09
C ILE A 78 -2.14 0.87 -12.57
N ASN A 79 -2.99 1.46 -13.40
CA ASN A 79 -3.23 1.01 -14.77
C ASN A 79 -2.02 1.19 -15.70
N TRP A 80 -1.10 2.08 -15.37
CA TRP A 80 0.10 2.35 -16.17
C TRP A 80 1.34 1.65 -15.65
N ALA A 81 1.20 0.79 -14.66
CA ALA A 81 2.32 0.01 -14.16
C ALA A 81 2.70 -1.10 -15.15
N SER A 82 3.98 -1.36 -15.28
CA SER A 82 4.53 -2.49 -16.05
C SER A 82 5.12 -3.57 -15.15
N MET A 83 5.01 -3.42 -13.85
CA MET A 83 5.46 -4.33 -12.80
C MET A 83 4.39 -4.41 -11.71
N PRO A 84 4.46 -5.38 -10.79
CA PRO A 84 3.55 -5.44 -9.65
C PRO A 84 3.48 -4.11 -8.89
N VAL A 85 2.27 -3.66 -8.57
CA VAL A 85 2.01 -2.32 -8.03
C VAL A 85 1.04 -2.38 -6.86
N SER A 86 1.30 -1.57 -5.83
CA SER A 86 0.37 -1.33 -4.73
C SER A 86 0.42 0.15 -4.33
N ILE A 87 -0.75 0.71 -4.03
CA ILE A 87 -0.86 2.01 -3.38
C ILE A 87 -1.27 1.74 -1.94
N ILE A 88 -0.35 1.96 -1.01
CA ILE A 88 -0.59 1.77 0.42
C ILE A 88 -0.98 3.09 1.08
N GLU A 89 -2.12 3.10 1.76
CA GLU A 89 -2.59 4.19 2.60
C GLU A 89 -2.21 3.87 4.04
N MET A 90 -1.13 4.48 4.51
CA MET A 90 -0.46 4.12 5.77
C MET A 90 -1.19 4.58 7.03
N GLY A 91 -2.28 5.32 6.89
CA GLY A 91 -3.10 5.88 7.96
C GLY A 91 -3.89 7.07 7.46
N PHE A 92 -4.76 7.62 8.30
CA PHE A 92 -5.64 8.74 7.95
C PHE A 92 -5.17 10.04 8.60
N MET A 93 -4.79 11.04 7.79
CA MET A 93 -4.45 12.39 8.28
C MET A 93 -5.63 13.08 8.99
N SER A 94 -6.87 12.73 8.61
CA SER A 94 -8.10 13.24 9.21
C SER A 94 -8.39 12.66 10.60
N ASN A 95 -7.74 11.56 10.99
CA ASN A 95 -7.84 10.99 12.32
C ASN A 95 -6.66 11.44 13.18
N ARG A 96 -6.95 12.04 14.35
CA ARG A 96 -5.92 12.63 15.21
C ARG A 96 -4.84 11.62 15.66
N GLU A 97 -5.23 10.40 15.98
CA GLU A 97 -4.29 9.38 16.47
C GLU A 97 -3.36 8.92 15.35
N ASP A 98 -3.92 8.64 14.17
CA ASP A 98 -3.14 8.25 12.99
C ASP A 98 -2.20 9.38 12.56
N ASP A 99 -2.70 10.62 12.53
CA ASP A 99 -1.92 11.80 12.11
C ASP A 99 -0.73 12.03 13.04
N LEU A 100 -0.95 12.02 14.35
CA LEU A 100 0.13 12.19 15.33
C LEU A 100 1.14 11.03 15.27
N TYR A 101 0.67 9.81 15.03
CA TYR A 101 1.55 8.66 14.88
C TYR A 101 2.44 8.77 13.63
N MET A 102 1.85 9.11 12.48
CA MET A 102 2.58 9.33 11.22
C MET A 102 3.55 10.52 11.30
N ALA A 103 3.26 11.52 12.11
CA ALA A 103 4.13 12.67 12.33
C ALA A 103 5.29 12.39 13.30
N SER A 104 5.21 11.33 14.11
CA SER A 104 6.24 10.99 15.08
C SER A 104 7.38 10.18 14.44
N GLU A 105 8.60 10.39 14.95
CA GLU A 105 9.78 9.63 14.51
C GLU A 105 9.61 8.13 14.74
N ALA A 106 9.11 7.74 15.92
CA ALA A 106 8.85 6.35 16.25
C ALA A 106 7.79 5.72 15.35
N GLY A 107 6.71 6.46 15.04
CA GLY A 107 5.65 6.02 14.13
C GLY A 107 6.16 5.82 12.70
N GLN A 108 6.93 6.77 12.19
CA GLN A 108 7.54 6.66 10.86
C GLN A 108 8.48 5.45 10.78
N SER A 109 9.29 5.21 11.79
CA SER A 109 10.18 4.05 11.85
C SER A 109 9.41 2.73 11.88
N ALA A 110 8.30 2.65 12.62
CA ALA A 110 7.46 1.46 12.69
C ALA A 110 6.75 1.19 11.34
N ILE A 111 6.20 2.22 10.70
CA ILE A 111 5.58 2.12 9.38
C ILE A 111 6.60 1.64 8.35
N ALA A 112 7.77 2.28 8.29
CA ALA A 112 8.83 1.90 7.36
C ALA A 112 9.29 0.45 7.56
N ARG A 113 9.43 0.02 8.81
CA ARG A 113 9.78 -1.37 9.14
C ARG A 113 8.70 -2.35 8.70
N GLY A 114 7.44 -2.04 8.94
CA GLY A 114 6.32 -2.87 8.51
C GLY A 114 6.29 -3.04 7.00
N LEU A 115 6.41 -1.95 6.26
CA LEU A 115 6.44 -1.99 4.79
C LEU A 115 7.67 -2.75 4.27
N ALA A 116 8.84 -2.56 4.85
CA ALA A 116 10.05 -3.30 4.50
C ALA A 116 9.88 -4.82 4.75
N ASN A 117 9.30 -5.21 5.88
CA ASN A 117 8.99 -6.61 6.17
C ASN A 117 8.01 -7.20 5.14
N GLY A 118 7.02 -6.42 4.71
CA GLY A 118 6.09 -6.83 3.64
C GLY A 118 6.80 -7.07 2.31
N VAL A 119 7.74 -6.21 1.96
CA VAL A 119 8.58 -6.36 0.75
C VAL A 119 9.47 -7.60 0.86
N ASP A 120 10.12 -7.81 2.01
CA ASP A 120 10.95 -8.99 2.23
C ASP A 120 10.11 -10.28 2.11
N ALA A 121 8.92 -10.31 2.71
CA ALA A 121 8.01 -11.44 2.58
C ALA A 121 7.56 -11.66 1.12
N TYR A 122 7.34 -10.59 0.36
CA TYR A 122 7.00 -10.68 -1.07
C TYR A 122 8.09 -11.39 -1.87
N PHE A 123 9.36 -11.07 -1.61
CA PHE A 123 10.51 -11.70 -2.27
C PHE A 123 10.98 -13.01 -1.61
N GLY A 124 10.29 -13.50 -0.57
CA GLY A 124 10.63 -14.74 0.12
C GLY A 124 11.86 -14.66 1.02
N LYS A 125 12.06 -13.48 1.58
CA LYS A 125 13.21 -13.22 2.47
C LYS A 125 12.83 -13.19 3.94
#